data_e66f53b747fe33d66602ccebc380a302
#
_entry.id   e66f53b747fe33d66602ccebc380a302
#
_cell.length_a   1.000
_cell.length_b   1.000
_cell.length_c   1.000
_cell.angle_alpha   90.00
_cell.angle_beta   90.00
_cell.angle_gamma   90.00
#
_symmetry.space_group_name_H-M   'P 1'
#
loop_
_entity.id
_entity.type
_entity.pdbx_description
1 polymer ?
#
loop_
_entity_poly.entity_id
_entity_poly.type
_entity_poly.pdbx_seq_one_letter_code
_entity_poly.pdbx_strand_id
1 'polypeptide(L)'
;MVQIEDVVVSFDVLREKFLCNLDACKGECCIEGDAGAPVELEEVEKLEEVLPVIWDELSPEARAVIDKQGVVYTDEEGDLVTSIVNHKDCVFTCYDEKGCCYCAIEKAYRAGKTDFYKPVSCHLYPIRIGDYGPYKAVNYHRWDVCKAAVLLGQKEDLPVYKFLKEPLVRKFGEEWYKELEIAAEELKNRGMI
;
A
#
# COMPACT_ATOMS: atom_id res chain seq x y z
N MET A 1 -13.89 15.39 7.76
CA MET A 1 -13.07 15.33 6.52
C MET A 1 -12.41 16.69 6.33
N VAL A 2 -11.20 16.72 5.82
CA VAL A 2 -10.49 17.95 5.41
C VAL A 2 -10.21 17.87 3.91
N GLN A 3 -10.31 19.00 3.22
CA GLN A 3 -10.00 19.08 1.80
C GLN A 3 -8.71 19.89 1.64
N ILE A 4 -7.81 19.35 0.83
CA ILE A 4 -6.56 19.99 0.40
C ILE A 4 -6.54 19.86 -1.12
N GLU A 5 -6.62 20.97 -1.82
CA GLU A 5 -6.79 21.02 -3.28
C GLU A 5 -8.00 20.17 -3.75
N ASP A 6 -7.79 19.17 -4.62
CA ASP A 6 -8.78 18.21 -5.10
C ASP A 6 -8.86 16.92 -4.27
N VAL A 7 -8.15 16.86 -3.13
CA VAL A 7 -8.05 15.68 -2.28
C VAL A 7 -8.85 15.86 -0.98
N VAL A 8 -9.81 14.96 -0.74
CA VAL A 8 -10.61 14.92 0.49
C VAL A 8 -10.10 13.82 1.41
N VAL A 9 -9.58 14.20 2.57
CA VAL A 9 -8.98 13.30 3.56
C VAL A 9 -9.95 13.04 4.70
N SER A 10 -10.20 11.77 5.02
CA SER A 10 -11.03 11.42 6.17
C SER A 10 -10.30 11.71 7.49
N PHE A 11 -11.04 12.06 8.54
CA PHE A 11 -10.44 12.28 9.87
C PHE A 11 -9.77 11.03 10.44
N ASP A 12 -10.18 9.84 10.00
CA ASP A 12 -9.56 8.59 10.40
C ASP A 12 -8.08 8.51 10.00
N VAL A 13 -7.72 9.06 8.83
CA VAL A 13 -6.32 9.16 8.38
C VAL A 13 -5.48 10.00 9.35
N LEU A 14 -6.08 11.01 9.99
CA LEU A 14 -5.37 11.93 10.87
C LEU A 14 -5.31 11.44 12.32
N ARG A 15 -6.34 10.72 12.79
CA ARG A 15 -6.47 10.34 14.21
C ARG A 15 -6.10 8.90 14.52
N GLU A 16 -6.34 7.96 13.58
CA GLU A 16 -6.05 6.55 13.81
C GLU A 16 -4.54 6.31 13.93
N LYS A 17 -4.17 5.43 14.88
CA LYS A 17 -2.78 5.10 15.15
C LYS A 17 -2.41 3.81 14.43
N PHE A 18 -1.23 3.82 13.81
CA PHE A 18 -0.76 2.68 13.04
C PHE A 18 0.76 2.66 12.96
N LEU A 19 1.34 1.51 13.21
CA LEU A 19 2.75 1.20 12.92
C LEU A 19 2.85 -0.26 12.48
N CYS A 20 3.24 -0.51 11.23
CA CYS A 20 3.31 -1.85 10.68
C CYS A 20 4.15 -2.77 11.58
N ASN A 21 3.59 -3.94 11.91
CA ASN A 21 4.23 -4.96 12.75
C ASN A 21 4.36 -6.27 11.96
N LEU A 22 5.33 -6.31 11.06
CA LEU A 22 5.56 -7.44 10.17
C LEU A 22 5.92 -8.73 10.94
N ASP A 23 6.60 -8.62 12.07
CA ASP A 23 6.93 -9.77 12.91
C ASP A 23 5.67 -10.47 13.47
N ALA A 24 4.61 -9.72 13.69
CA ALA A 24 3.34 -10.26 14.18
C ALA A 24 2.42 -10.73 13.04
N CYS A 25 2.21 -9.91 11.99
CA CYS A 25 1.26 -10.22 10.91
C CYS A 25 1.86 -11.06 9.77
N LYS A 26 3.19 -11.24 9.73
CA LYS A 26 3.87 -12.07 8.71
C LYS A 26 3.57 -11.69 7.25
N GLY A 27 3.11 -10.47 7.00
CA GLY A 27 2.82 -10.00 5.65
C GLY A 27 1.45 -10.41 5.12
N GLU A 28 0.47 -10.68 5.98
CA GLU A 28 -0.89 -11.15 5.61
C GLU A 28 -1.58 -10.25 4.58
N CYS A 29 -1.30 -8.94 4.54
CA CYS A 29 -1.89 -8.04 3.55
C CYS A 29 -1.53 -8.38 2.08
N CYS A 30 -0.52 -9.22 1.85
CA CYS A 30 -0.13 -9.69 0.52
C CYS A 30 -0.66 -11.10 0.19
N ILE A 31 -1.26 -11.81 1.17
CA ILE A 31 -1.69 -13.21 1.05
C ILE A 31 -3.16 -13.46 1.40
N GLU A 32 -3.88 -12.49 1.92
CA GLU A 32 -5.30 -12.60 2.31
C GLU A 32 -6.23 -11.75 1.42
N GLY A 33 -5.76 -11.31 0.24
CA GLY A 33 -6.59 -10.52 -0.67
C GLY A 33 -7.53 -11.40 -1.49
N ASP A 34 -8.74 -10.93 -1.74
CA ASP A 34 -9.72 -11.47 -2.69
C ASP A 34 -9.50 -10.92 -4.11
N ALA A 35 -8.82 -9.79 -4.22
CA ALA A 35 -8.33 -9.18 -5.45
C ALA A 35 -6.88 -8.71 -5.29
N GLY A 36 -6.21 -8.39 -6.40
CA GLY A 36 -4.88 -7.79 -6.39
C GLY A 36 -4.86 -6.36 -5.80
N ALA A 37 -3.68 -5.83 -5.54
CA ALA A 37 -3.53 -4.44 -5.16
C ALA A 37 -3.77 -3.53 -6.37
N PRO A 38 -4.50 -2.40 -6.23
CA PRO A 38 -4.67 -1.43 -7.31
C PRO A 38 -3.33 -0.95 -7.86
N VAL A 39 -3.25 -0.83 -9.19
CA VAL A 39 -2.05 -0.42 -9.93
C VAL A 39 -2.39 0.78 -10.80
N GLU A 40 -1.58 1.81 -10.77
CA GLU A 40 -1.70 2.92 -11.71
C GLU A 40 -1.16 2.49 -13.09
N LEU A 41 -1.76 3.00 -14.17
CA LEU A 41 -1.38 2.59 -15.52
C LEU A 41 0.12 2.78 -15.79
N GLU A 42 0.69 3.87 -15.27
CA GLU A 42 2.10 4.21 -15.39
C GLU A 42 3.03 3.26 -14.60
N GLU A 43 2.47 2.49 -13.65
CA GLU A 43 3.24 1.51 -12.88
C GLU A 43 3.34 0.14 -13.58
N VAL A 44 2.51 -0.13 -14.59
CA VAL A 44 2.50 -1.43 -15.30
C VAL A 44 3.86 -1.69 -15.96
N GLU A 45 4.37 -0.72 -16.71
CA GLU A 45 5.69 -0.83 -17.37
C GLU A 45 6.79 -1.10 -16.34
N LYS A 46 6.73 -0.45 -15.19
CA LYS A 46 7.70 -0.66 -14.09
C LYS A 46 7.60 -2.04 -13.45
N LEU A 47 6.39 -2.58 -13.36
CA LEU A 47 6.18 -3.95 -12.90
C LEU A 47 6.74 -4.97 -13.88
N GLU A 48 6.64 -4.72 -15.18
CA GLU A 48 7.23 -5.57 -16.22
C GLU A 48 8.76 -5.45 -16.25
N GLU A 49 9.30 -4.24 -16.14
CA GLU A 49 10.74 -3.98 -16.07
C GLU A 49 11.45 -4.67 -14.90
N VAL A 50 10.78 -4.78 -13.75
CA VAL A 50 11.38 -5.41 -12.56
C VAL A 50 11.34 -6.95 -12.59
N LEU A 51 10.47 -7.56 -13.42
CA LEU A 51 10.29 -9.02 -13.48
C LEU A 51 11.59 -9.81 -13.63
N PRO A 52 12.49 -9.49 -14.57
CA PRO A 52 13.73 -10.24 -14.73
C PRO A 52 14.61 -10.20 -13.46
N VAL A 53 14.51 -9.13 -12.67
CA VAL A 53 15.30 -8.93 -11.45
C VAL A 53 14.81 -9.80 -10.30
N ILE A 54 13.49 -10.05 -10.25
CA ILE A 54 12.84 -10.75 -9.14
C ILE A 54 12.37 -12.17 -9.51
N TRP A 55 12.52 -12.58 -10.76
CA TRP A 55 11.94 -13.83 -11.29
C TRP A 55 12.25 -15.05 -10.43
N ASP A 56 13.49 -15.19 -9.99
CA ASP A 56 13.94 -16.34 -9.20
C ASP A 56 13.41 -16.33 -7.74
N GLU A 57 12.94 -15.20 -7.26
CA GLU A 57 12.30 -15.07 -5.94
C GLU A 57 10.81 -15.45 -5.96
N LEU A 58 10.18 -15.51 -7.14
CA LEU A 58 8.76 -15.80 -7.28
C LEU A 58 8.50 -17.31 -7.24
N SER A 59 7.34 -17.70 -6.70
CA SER A 59 6.91 -19.09 -6.70
C SER A 59 6.64 -19.59 -8.12
N PRO A 60 6.74 -20.90 -8.40
CA PRO A 60 6.39 -21.49 -9.70
C PRO A 60 4.94 -21.15 -10.11
N GLU A 61 4.01 -21.11 -9.18
CA GLU A 61 2.61 -20.77 -9.38
C GLU A 61 2.45 -19.31 -9.82
N ALA A 62 3.17 -18.39 -9.15
CA ALA A 62 3.18 -16.97 -9.52
C ALA A 62 3.72 -16.75 -10.92
N ARG A 63 4.83 -17.42 -11.28
CA ARG A 63 5.40 -17.38 -12.63
C ARG A 63 4.40 -17.88 -13.68
N ALA A 64 3.72 -19.00 -13.41
CA ALA A 64 2.71 -19.55 -14.33
C ALA A 64 1.51 -18.60 -14.51
N VAL A 65 1.11 -17.87 -13.48
CA VAL A 65 0.07 -16.84 -13.58
C VAL A 65 0.55 -15.66 -14.43
N ILE A 66 1.78 -15.17 -14.19
CA ILE A 66 2.37 -14.07 -14.93
C ILE A 66 2.52 -14.44 -16.42
N ASP A 67 3.00 -15.63 -16.73
CA ASP A 67 3.15 -16.13 -18.11
C ASP A 67 1.80 -16.22 -18.85
N LYS A 68 0.72 -16.49 -18.13
CA LYS A 68 -0.61 -16.67 -18.70
C LYS A 68 -1.40 -15.37 -18.89
N GLN A 69 -1.35 -14.47 -17.91
CA GLN A 69 -2.21 -13.28 -17.88
C GLN A 69 -1.47 -11.95 -17.64
N GLY A 70 -0.14 -12.00 -17.42
CA GLY A 70 0.65 -10.81 -17.12
C GLY A 70 0.72 -10.47 -15.64
N VAL A 71 1.35 -9.34 -15.34
CA VAL A 71 1.61 -8.83 -13.98
C VAL A 71 0.39 -8.17 -13.33
N VAL A 72 -0.59 -7.77 -14.16
CA VAL A 72 -1.83 -7.10 -13.77
C VAL A 72 -3.02 -7.71 -14.52
N TYR A 73 -4.21 -7.52 -13.97
CA TYR A 73 -5.48 -7.82 -14.63
C TYR A 73 -6.55 -6.81 -14.23
N THR A 74 -7.66 -6.78 -14.95
CA THR A 74 -8.83 -5.97 -14.56
C THR A 74 -9.75 -6.85 -13.71
N ASP A 75 -10.06 -6.39 -12.50
CA ASP A 75 -10.94 -7.10 -11.57
C ASP A 75 -12.44 -6.95 -11.93
N GLU A 76 -13.32 -7.49 -11.10
CA GLU A 76 -14.78 -7.46 -11.32
C GLU A 76 -15.37 -6.05 -11.20
N GLU A 77 -14.69 -5.14 -10.47
CA GLU A 77 -15.10 -3.74 -10.31
C GLU A 77 -14.60 -2.86 -11.47
N GLY A 78 -13.73 -3.41 -12.32
CA GLY A 78 -13.12 -2.71 -13.46
C GLY A 78 -11.79 -2.04 -13.14
N ASP A 79 -11.24 -2.26 -11.96
CA ASP A 79 -9.98 -1.70 -11.52
C ASP A 79 -8.79 -2.53 -12.03
N LEU A 80 -7.70 -1.85 -12.39
CA LEU A 80 -6.45 -2.49 -12.72
C LEU A 80 -5.72 -2.88 -11.44
N VAL A 81 -5.48 -4.18 -11.26
CA VAL A 81 -4.89 -4.72 -10.03
C VAL A 81 -3.75 -5.68 -10.33
N THR A 82 -2.86 -5.92 -9.36
CA THR A 82 -1.80 -6.93 -9.50
C THR A 82 -2.40 -8.32 -9.66
N SER A 83 -1.78 -9.15 -10.50
CA SER A 83 -2.18 -10.56 -10.62
C SER A 83 -2.02 -11.30 -9.28
N ILE A 84 -2.90 -12.29 -9.05
CA ILE A 84 -2.96 -13.09 -7.83
C ILE A 84 -2.93 -14.58 -8.13
N VAL A 85 -2.37 -15.36 -7.22
CA VAL A 85 -2.31 -16.82 -7.25
C VAL A 85 -3.48 -17.38 -6.44
N ASN A 86 -4.24 -18.31 -7.03
CA ASN A 86 -5.32 -19.03 -6.33
C ASN A 86 -6.35 -18.12 -5.64
N HIS A 87 -6.63 -16.95 -6.20
CA HIS A 87 -7.54 -15.94 -5.63
C HIS A 87 -7.14 -15.44 -4.23
N LYS A 88 -5.84 -15.41 -3.93
CA LYS A 88 -5.31 -14.99 -2.64
C LYS A 88 -4.01 -14.20 -2.77
N ASP A 89 -2.92 -14.89 -3.05
CA ASP A 89 -1.58 -14.36 -2.92
C ASP A 89 -1.23 -13.45 -4.09
N CYS A 90 -0.70 -12.27 -3.82
CA CYS A 90 -0.12 -11.43 -4.87
C CYS A 90 1.03 -12.19 -5.57
N VAL A 91 1.12 -12.11 -6.91
CA VAL A 91 2.19 -12.79 -7.68
C VAL A 91 3.60 -12.33 -7.29
N PHE A 92 3.73 -11.17 -6.67
CA PHE A 92 5.02 -10.62 -6.21
C PHE A 92 5.41 -11.04 -4.79
N THR A 93 4.72 -12.02 -4.19
CA THR A 93 5.09 -12.52 -2.87
C THR A 93 6.34 -13.40 -2.91
N CYS A 94 7.17 -13.26 -1.89
CA CYS A 94 8.25 -14.18 -1.56
C CYS A 94 8.30 -14.38 -0.04
N TYR A 95 8.98 -15.44 0.41
CA TYR A 95 9.00 -15.79 1.83
C TYR A 95 10.44 -15.93 2.33
N ASP A 96 10.65 -15.59 3.61
CA ASP A 96 11.88 -15.91 4.30
C ASP A 96 11.85 -17.32 4.92
N GLU A 97 12.96 -17.73 5.53
CA GLU A 97 13.10 -19.03 6.19
C GLU A 97 12.13 -19.22 7.37
N LYS A 98 11.57 -18.14 7.91
CA LYS A 98 10.61 -18.13 9.01
C LYS A 98 9.15 -18.11 8.54
N GLY A 99 8.93 -18.13 7.21
CA GLY A 99 7.60 -18.08 6.61
C GLY A 99 6.95 -16.69 6.66
N CYS A 100 7.74 -15.63 6.85
CA CYS A 100 7.25 -14.26 6.72
C CYS A 100 7.17 -13.88 5.24
N CYS A 101 6.02 -13.38 4.82
CA CYS A 101 5.78 -12.90 3.46
C CYS A 101 6.35 -11.50 3.25
N TYR A 102 7.02 -11.31 2.12
CA TYR A 102 7.56 -10.04 1.65
C TYR A 102 7.16 -9.79 0.20
N CYS A 103 7.18 -8.55 -0.21
CA CYS A 103 7.13 -8.18 -1.61
C CYS A 103 8.52 -8.35 -2.25
N ALA A 104 8.64 -9.18 -3.28
CA ALA A 104 9.90 -9.42 -4.00
C ALA A 104 10.44 -8.13 -4.64
N ILE A 105 9.54 -7.24 -5.10
CA ILE A 105 9.90 -5.93 -5.64
C ILE A 105 10.54 -5.06 -4.56
N GLU A 106 9.89 -4.95 -3.39
CA GLU A 106 10.45 -4.18 -2.27
C GLU A 106 11.81 -4.75 -1.81
N LYS A 107 11.93 -6.08 -1.76
CA LYS A 107 13.19 -6.76 -1.44
C LYS A 107 14.29 -6.40 -2.43
N ALA A 108 14.00 -6.42 -3.73
CA ALA A 108 14.93 -6.02 -4.79
C ALA A 108 15.32 -4.54 -4.68
N TYR A 109 14.36 -3.66 -4.44
CA TYR A 109 14.62 -2.23 -4.22
C TYR A 109 15.56 -1.98 -3.03
N ARG A 110 15.28 -2.60 -1.88
CA ARG A 110 16.13 -2.47 -0.68
C ARG A 110 17.55 -3.03 -0.89
N ALA A 111 17.70 -3.97 -1.82
CA ALA A 111 18.99 -4.51 -2.24
C ALA A 111 19.68 -3.67 -3.34
N GLY A 112 19.10 -2.54 -3.77
CA GLY A 112 19.62 -1.65 -4.80
C GLY A 112 19.60 -2.25 -6.22
N LYS A 113 18.74 -3.24 -6.47
CA LYS A 113 18.64 -3.94 -7.76
C LYS A 113 17.61 -3.29 -8.70
N THR A 114 16.78 -2.41 -8.21
CA THR A 114 15.74 -1.67 -8.96
C THR A 114 15.48 -0.34 -8.29
N ASP A 115 15.02 0.66 -9.07
CA ASP A 115 14.57 1.96 -8.57
C ASP A 115 13.06 1.97 -8.27
N PHE A 116 12.33 0.94 -8.64
CA PHE A 116 10.92 0.81 -8.38
C PHE A 116 10.68 0.12 -7.04
N TYR A 117 10.12 0.88 -6.07
CA TYR A 117 9.91 0.37 -4.71
C TYR A 117 8.81 -0.69 -4.65
N LYS A 118 7.60 -0.36 -5.09
CA LYS A 118 6.39 -1.19 -5.26
C LYS A 118 5.24 -0.30 -5.71
N PRO A 119 4.07 -0.85 -6.09
CA PRO A 119 2.88 -0.04 -6.40
C PRO A 119 2.55 0.93 -5.28
N VAL A 120 2.15 2.14 -5.65
CA VAL A 120 1.88 3.21 -4.68
C VAL A 120 0.74 2.83 -3.72
N SER A 121 -0.24 2.08 -4.20
CA SER A 121 -1.34 1.56 -3.38
C SER A 121 -0.84 0.65 -2.25
N CYS A 122 0.15 -0.24 -2.56
CA CYS A 122 0.79 -1.09 -1.56
C CYS A 122 1.64 -0.29 -0.57
N HIS A 123 2.29 0.79 -1.05
CA HIS A 123 3.11 1.65 -0.20
C HIS A 123 2.26 2.50 0.74
N LEU A 124 1.08 2.93 0.30
CA LEU A 124 0.12 3.71 1.09
C LEU A 124 -0.70 2.88 2.08
N TYR A 125 -0.73 1.53 1.94
CA TYR A 125 -1.57 0.72 2.80
C TYR A 125 -1.23 0.90 4.30
N PRO A 126 -2.21 1.13 5.18
CA PRO A 126 -3.66 0.93 5.06
C PRO A 126 -4.48 2.14 4.56
N ILE A 127 -3.86 3.13 3.96
CA ILE A 127 -4.60 4.19 3.27
C ILE A 127 -5.04 3.68 1.90
N ARG A 128 -6.32 3.94 1.55
CA ARG A 128 -6.92 3.69 0.24
C ARG A 128 -7.33 5.00 -0.38
N ILE A 129 -7.08 5.14 -1.68
CA ILE A 129 -7.48 6.30 -2.48
C ILE A 129 -8.59 5.84 -3.42
N GLY A 130 -9.75 6.50 -3.35
CA GLY A 130 -10.83 6.35 -4.32
C GLY A 130 -10.86 7.56 -5.26
N ASP A 131 -11.06 7.31 -6.54
CA ASP A 131 -11.22 8.36 -7.55
C ASP A 131 -12.71 8.63 -7.79
N TYR A 132 -13.11 9.89 -7.65
CA TYR A 132 -14.50 10.35 -7.83
C TYR A 132 -14.56 11.49 -8.86
N GLY A 133 -13.80 11.36 -9.93
CA GLY A 133 -13.70 12.34 -11.00
C GLY A 133 -12.92 13.58 -10.59
N PRO A 134 -13.58 14.71 -10.23
CA PRO A 134 -12.87 15.93 -9.86
C PRO A 134 -12.18 15.85 -8.48
N TYR A 135 -12.48 14.81 -7.68
CA TYR A 135 -11.96 14.66 -6.32
C TYR A 135 -11.38 13.27 -6.08
N LYS A 136 -10.30 13.22 -5.32
CA LYS A 136 -9.75 11.98 -4.74
C LYS A 136 -10.13 11.90 -3.28
N ALA A 137 -10.62 10.74 -2.83
CA ALA A 137 -10.92 10.48 -1.44
C ALA A 137 -9.85 9.60 -0.80
N VAL A 138 -9.23 10.11 0.27
CA VAL A 138 -8.17 9.43 1.03
C VAL A 138 -8.78 8.90 2.33
N ASN A 139 -8.87 7.57 2.44
CA ASN A 139 -9.53 6.90 3.55
C ASN A 139 -8.61 5.90 4.24
N TYR A 140 -8.86 5.68 5.54
CA TYR A 140 -8.20 4.64 6.32
C TYR A 140 -9.01 3.34 6.21
N HIS A 141 -8.37 2.29 5.73
CA HIS A 141 -8.96 0.95 5.61
C HIS A 141 -8.72 0.15 6.89
N ARG A 142 -9.80 -0.36 7.47
CA ARG A 142 -9.74 -1.23 8.64
C ARG A 142 -9.82 -2.69 8.19
N TRP A 143 -8.75 -3.41 8.45
CA TRP A 143 -8.66 -4.82 8.15
C TRP A 143 -8.07 -5.58 9.34
N ASP A 144 -8.68 -6.71 9.69
CA ASP A 144 -8.33 -7.47 10.89
C ASP A 144 -6.88 -7.98 10.87
N VAL A 145 -6.31 -8.24 9.71
CA VAL A 145 -4.90 -8.64 9.54
C VAL A 145 -3.92 -7.58 10.09
N CYS A 146 -4.36 -6.32 10.20
CA CYS A 146 -3.55 -5.20 10.70
C CYS A 146 -3.72 -4.93 12.20
N LYS A 147 -4.45 -5.77 12.95
CA LYS A 147 -4.72 -5.55 14.38
C LYS A 147 -3.45 -5.33 15.21
N ALA A 148 -2.40 -6.09 14.93
CA ALA A 148 -1.12 -5.94 15.63
C ALA A 148 -0.44 -4.58 15.32
N ALA A 149 -0.60 -4.07 14.10
CA ALA A 149 -0.08 -2.78 13.69
C ALA A 149 -0.83 -1.61 14.37
N VAL A 150 -2.15 -1.75 14.52
CA VAL A 150 -2.99 -0.77 15.26
C VAL A 150 -2.56 -0.70 16.72
N LEU A 151 -2.41 -1.85 17.40
CA LEU A 151 -1.96 -1.92 18.79
C LEU A 151 -0.56 -1.31 18.97
N LEU A 152 0.36 -1.59 18.06
CA LEU A 152 1.70 -1.01 18.11
C LEU A 152 1.66 0.51 17.87
N GLY A 153 0.88 0.97 16.87
CA GLY A 153 0.69 2.40 16.62
C GLY A 153 0.07 3.16 17.78
N GLN A 154 -0.87 2.54 18.51
CA GLN A 154 -1.44 3.10 19.73
C GLN A 154 -0.41 3.21 20.84
N LYS A 155 0.42 2.18 21.02
CA LYS A 155 1.51 2.18 22.02
C LYS A 155 2.53 3.27 21.74
N GLU A 156 2.89 3.49 20.49
CA GLU A 156 3.88 4.49 20.07
C GLU A 156 3.25 5.89 19.81
N ASP A 157 1.94 6.04 20.03
CA ASP A 157 1.15 7.27 19.76
C ASP A 157 1.36 7.83 18.34
N LEU A 158 1.52 6.95 17.33
CA LEU A 158 1.89 7.31 15.97
C LEU A 158 0.66 7.33 15.04
N PRO A 159 0.17 8.52 14.62
CA PRO A 159 -0.90 8.62 13.64
C PRO A 159 -0.50 8.02 12.28
N VAL A 160 -1.46 7.38 11.60
CA VAL A 160 -1.19 6.69 10.33
C VAL A 160 -0.63 7.62 9.26
N TYR A 161 -1.10 8.87 9.16
CA TYR A 161 -0.56 9.83 8.19
C TYR A 161 0.92 10.18 8.43
N LYS A 162 1.38 10.14 9.69
CA LYS A 162 2.80 10.35 10.02
C LYS A 162 3.63 9.11 9.70
N PHE A 163 3.10 7.92 10.00
CA PHE A 163 3.74 6.65 9.63
C PHE A 163 3.92 6.55 8.11
N LEU A 164 2.93 7.02 7.35
CA LEU A 164 2.90 6.96 5.88
C LEU A 164 3.32 8.28 5.21
N LYS A 165 4.15 9.09 5.87
CA LYS A 165 4.66 10.34 5.28
C LYS A 165 5.28 10.12 3.91
N GLU A 166 6.22 9.19 3.80
CA GLU A 166 6.94 8.92 2.55
C GLU A 166 6.02 8.57 1.37
N PRO A 167 5.10 7.59 1.48
CA PRO A 167 4.17 7.29 0.38
C PRO A 167 3.15 8.40 0.10
N LEU A 168 2.73 9.16 1.10
CA LEU A 168 1.85 10.33 0.89
C LEU A 168 2.58 11.43 0.11
N VAL A 169 3.84 11.71 0.46
CA VAL A 169 4.69 12.65 -0.30
C VAL A 169 4.93 12.12 -1.73
N ARG A 170 5.23 10.83 -1.89
CA ARG A 170 5.38 10.21 -3.21
C ARG A 170 4.14 10.39 -4.09
N LYS A 171 2.94 10.29 -3.50
CA LYS A 171 1.68 10.38 -4.24
C LYS A 171 1.21 11.80 -4.52
N PHE A 172 1.31 12.68 -3.52
CA PHE A 172 0.68 14.00 -3.55
C PHE A 172 1.69 15.16 -3.55
N GLY A 173 2.96 14.89 -3.25
CA GLY A 173 4.01 15.91 -3.16
C GLY A 173 4.23 16.47 -1.74
N GLU A 174 5.39 17.11 -1.56
CA GLU A 174 5.81 17.68 -0.27
C GLU A 174 4.91 18.83 0.21
N GLU A 175 4.47 19.70 -0.70
CA GLU A 175 3.65 20.86 -0.33
C GLU A 175 2.27 20.42 0.16
N TRP A 176 1.64 19.46 -0.55
CA TRP A 176 0.38 18.87 -0.12
C TRP A 176 0.50 18.22 1.27
N TYR A 177 1.60 17.50 1.53
CA TYR A 177 1.82 16.86 2.82
C TYR A 177 2.00 17.89 3.95
N LYS A 178 2.67 19.01 3.70
CA LYS A 178 2.77 20.12 4.67
C LYS A 178 1.41 20.72 5.02
N GLU A 179 0.54 20.91 4.03
CA GLU A 179 -0.83 21.36 4.27
C GLU A 179 -1.62 20.35 5.11
N LEU A 180 -1.41 19.05 4.88
CA LEU A 180 -2.02 17.99 5.69
C LEU A 180 -1.55 18.06 7.16
N GLU A 181 -0.27 18.28 7.40
CA GLU A 181 0.29 18.44 8.75
C GLU A 181 -0.31 19.67 9.47
N ILE A 182 -0.42 20.81 8.78
CA ILE A 182 -1.04 22.03 9.34
C ILE A 182 -2.51 21.77 9.67
N ALA A 183 -3.27 21.18 8.75
CA ALA A 183 -4.67 20.87 8.97
C ALA A 183 -4.88 19.90 10.14
N ALA A 184 -4.03 18.87 10.27
CA ALA A 184 -4.08 17.92 11.37
C ALA A 184 -3.82 18.61 12.73
N GLU A 185 -2.84 19.52 12.81
CA GLU A 185 -2.55 20.26 14.03
C GLU A 185 -3.70 21.20 14.42
N GLU A 186 -4.28 21.92 13.47
CA GLU A 186 -5.45 22.77 13.73
C GLU A 186 -6.65 21.97 14.24
N LEU A 187 -6.94 20.82 13.62
CA LEU A 187 -8.05 19.96 14.05
C LEU A 187 -7.83 19.39 15.45
N LYS A 188 -6.58 19.01 15.77
CA LYS A 188 -6.20 18.57 17.10
C LYS A 188 -6.39 19.67 18.13
N ASN A 189 -5.95 20.90 17.85
CA ASN A 189 -6.10 22.06 18.74
C ASN A 189 -7.57 22.44 18.96
N ARG A 190 -8.45 22.12 18.02
CA ARG A 190 -9.92 22.29 18.13
C ARG A 190 -10.63 21.10 18.79
N GLY A 191 -9.92 20.04 19.14
CA GLY A 191 -10.49 18.81 19.72
C GLY A 191 -11.38 18.02 18.76
N MET A 192 -11.13 18.13 17.44
CA MET A 192 -11.91 17.44 16.41
C MET A 192 -11.31 16.07 16.02
N ILE A 193 -10.05 15.86 16.36
CA ILE A 193 -9.32 14.56 16.15
C ILE A 193 -8.45 14.25 17.37
#